data_99edb34d39f74bcc3b6797c7bb2cfc07
#
_entry.id   99edb34d39f74bcc3b6797c7bb2cfc07
#
_cell.length_a   1.000
_cell.length_b   1.000
_cell.length_c   1.000
_cell.angle_alpha   90.00
_cell.angle_beta   90.00
_cell.angle_gamma   90.00
#
_symmetry.space_group_name_H-M   'P 1'
#
loop_
_entity.id
_entity.type
_entity.pdbx_description
1 polymer ?
#
loop_
_entity_poly.entity_id
_entity_poly.type
_entity_poly.pdbx_seq_one_letter_code
_entity_poly.pdbx_strand_id
1 'polypeptide(L)'
;MRKYSIIIPIYNRPDELDELLESLELQTFKNFEIIVIEDGSKLKCNEVVEKYCNSLDIKYFYKENGGQGFARNYGFERASGDYFVQFDSDAIIPSDYFEKVEKYLEHEYLDAYGGPDAAHESFSDTQKAINFAMTSILTTGGTRGKNKNLAGKFHPRSFNFGISREIFEKLGGYIITRMGEDIEYSIRIIEAGFKVKLIPEAFIYHKRRTSLKQFYKQLFFFGRARINIWRFFPKELKLVHFFPVAFTLFVLSIPVQILILEPLGKLSISVLLLYLLVVLISSTIENKSLKVGFKSVPASFIQLFAYGMGFLREAIIGKSSSK
;
A
#
# COMPACT_ATOMS: atom_id res chain seq x y z
N MET A 1 7.53 18.88 21.69
CA MET A 1 6.68 18.74 20.49
C MET A 1 7.62 18.46 19.32
N ARG A 2 7.47 17.27 18.66
CA ARG A 2 8.34 16.83 17.58
C ARG A 2 8.14 17.69 16.33
N LYS A 3 9.20 17.92 15.57
CA LYS A 3 9.10 18.45 14.21
C LYS A 3 9.02 17.29 13.24
N TYR A 4 8.01 17.29 12.37
CA TYR A 4 7.85 16.28 11.33
C TYR A 4 8.37 16.75 9.97
N SER A 5 9.00 15.88 9.21
CA SER A 5 9.28 16.10 7.78
C SER A 5 8.43 15.15 6.97
N ILE A 6 7.51 15.69 6.18
CA ILE A 6 6.61 14.94 5.32
C ILE A 6 7.30 14.73 3.98
N ILE A 7 7.51 13.47 3.59
CA ILE A 7 8.25 13.08 2.38
C ILE A 7 7.27 12.58 1.33
N ILE A 8 7.17 13.30 0.22
CA ILE A 8 6.21 13.01 -0.86
C ILE A 8 6.95 12.77 -2.18
N PRO A 9 7.18 11.52 -2.58
CA PRO A 9 7.67 11.22 -3.93
C PRO A 9 6.52 11.39 -4.93
N ILE A 10 6.78 12.07 -6.04
CA ILE A 10 5.77 12.34 -7.07
C ILE A 10 6.28 11.98 -8.47
N TYR A 11 5.42 11.40 -9.32
CA TYR A 11 5.72 11.10 -10.71
C TYR A 11 4.49 11.24 -11.60
N ASN A 12 4.41 12.30 -12.43
CA ASN A 12 3.33 12.59 -13.39
C ASN A 12 1.92 12.65 -12.76
N ARG A 13 1.74 13.26 -11.58
CA ARG A 13 0.47 13.28 -10.84
C ARG A 13 0.19 14.61 -10.15
N PRO A 14 0.18 15.75 -10.89
CA PRO A 14 -0.04 17.06 -10.28
C PRO A 14 -1.39 17.16 -9.55
N ASP A 15 -2.47 16.60 -10.11
CA ASP A 15 -3.81 16.66 -9.50
C ASP A 15 -3.87 15.92 -8.16
N GLU A 16 -3.18 14.77 -8.04
CA GLU A 16 -3.11 14.02 -6.78
C GLU A 16 -2.30 14.79 -5.73
N LEU A 17 -1.21 15.45 -6.13
CA LEU A 17 -0.42 16.29 -5.24
C LEU A 17 -1.22 17.49 -4.73
N ASP A 18 -2.02 18.13 -5.59
CA ASP A 18 -2.87 19.28 -5.22
C ASP A 18 -3.84 18.89 -4.07
N GLU A 19 -4.55 17.77 -4.22
CA GLU A 19 -5.46 17.27 -3.18
C GLU A 19 -4.75 16.88 -1.88
N LEU A 20 -3.54 16.29 -1.97
CA LEU A 20 -2.74 15.95 -0.80
C LEU A 20 -2.29 17.21 -0.06
N LEU A 21 -1.77 18.23 -0.77
CA LEU A 21 -1.32 19.48 -0.17
C LEU A 21 -2.50 20.26 0.45
N GLU A 22 -3.67 20.30 -0.20
CA GLU A 22 -4.90 20.87 0.38
C GLU A 22 -5.23 20.18 1.71
N SER A 23 -5.17 18.87 1.79
CA SER A 23 -5.43 18.13 3.04
C SER A 23 -4.37 18.38 4.13
N LEU A 24 -3.12 18.66 3.76
CA LEU A 24 -2.05 19.03 4.69
C LEU A 24 -2.18 20.46 5.17
N GLU A 25 -2.69 21.36 4.35
CA GLU A 25 -3.00 22.73 4.76
C GLU A 25 -4.06 22.78 5.88
N LEU A 26 -5.00 21.83 5.89
CA LEU A 26 -6.06 21.72 6.88
C LEU A 26 -5.62 21.08 8.21
N GLN A 27 -4.35 20.65 8.36
CA GLN A 27 -3.90 20.04 9.61
C GLN A 27 -4.01 20.98 10.79
N THR A 28 -4.52 20.49 11.93
CA THR A 28 -4.58 21.24 13.21
C THR A 28 -3.22 21.40 13.85
N PHE A 29 -2.35 20.39 13.72
CA PHE A 29 -0.95 20.44 14.12
C PHE A 29 -0.09 21.02 13.01
N LYS A 30 0.75 22.03 13.31
CA LYS A 30 1.50 22.80 12.28
C LYS A 30 3.02 22.62 12.32
N ASN A 31 3.57 21.89 13.30
CA ASN A 31 5.03 21.77 13.41
C ASN A 31 5.58 20.73 12.44
N PHE A 32 5.46 20.96 11.13
CA PHE A 32 6.00 20.11 10.09
C PHE A 32 6.51 20.92 8.89
N GLU A 33 7.42 20.34 8.15
CA GLU A 33 7.83 20.75 6.81
C GLU A 33 7.40 19.70 5.79
N ILE A 34 7.24 20.08 4.54
CA ILE A 34 6.91 19.19 3.43
C ILE A 34 8.05 19.17 2.43
N ILE A 35 8.50 17.98 2.05
CA ILE A 35 9.55 17.78 1.06
C ILE A 35 8.95 17.00 -0.11
N VAL A 36 8.69 17.70 -1.20
CA VAL A 36 8.17 17.13 -2.45
C VAL A 36 9.35 16.77 -3.36
N ILE A 37 9.44 15.50 -3.75
CA ILE A 37 10.49 15.00 -4.64
C ILE A 37 9.87 14.56 -5.96
N GLU A 38 10.08 15.35 -7.00
CA GLU A 38 9.65 15.02 -8.34
C GLU A 38 10.65 14.08 -9.02
N ASP A 39 10.26 12.82 -9.20
CA ASP A 39 11.11 11.73 -9.67
C ASP A 39 11.07 11.61 -11.22
N GLY A 40 11.49 12.66 -11.93
CA GLY A 40 11.64 12.67 -13.38
C GLY A 40 10.33 12.77 -14.16
N SER A 41 9.33 13.47 -13.64
CA SER A 41 8.05 13.68 -14.31
C SER A 41 8.17 14.46 -15.61
N LYS A 42 7.33 14.11 -16.57
CA LYS A 42 7.06 14.95 -17.76
C LYS A 42 6.02 16.04 -17.43
N LEU A 43 5.00 15.69 -16.64
CA LEU A 43 4.04 16.63 -16.07
C LEU A 43 4.57 17.09 -14.72
N LYS A 44 5.15 18.29 -14.70
CA LYS A 44 5.76 18.84 -13.48
C LYS A 44 4.71 19.35 -12.51
N CYS A 45 5.07 19.34 -11.22
CA CYS A 45 4.19 19.75 -10.13
C CYS A 45 4.60 21.08 -9.48
N ASN A 46 5.57 21.81 -10.04
CA ASN A 46 6.04 23.09 -9.50
C ASN A 46 4.90 24.12 -9.33
N GLU A 47 4.02 24.27 -10.34
CA GLU A 47 2.89 25.19 -10.26
C GLU A 47 1.89 24.83 -9.15
N VAL A 48 1.71 23.53 -8.88
CA VAL A 48 0.89 23.05 -7.77
C VAL A 48 1.54 23.44 -6.45
N VAL A 49 2.84 23.20 -6.30
CA VAL A 49 3.58 23.55 -5.07
C VAL A 49 3.52 25.05 -4.80
N GLU A 50 3.67 25.90 -5.82
CA GLU A 50 3.63 27.36 -5.71
C GLU A 50 2.32 27.88 -5.08
N LYS A 51 1.17 27.23 -5.30
CA LYS A 51 -0.11 27.60 -4.68
C LYS A 51 -0.07 27.58 -3.16
N TYR A 52 0.73 26.70 -2.56
CA TYR A 52 0.75 26.43 -1.12
C TYR A 52 1.99 26.99 -0.40
N CYS A 53 2.95 27.58 -1.09
CA CYS A 53 4.18 28.11 -0.49
C CYS A 53 3.96 29.22 0.55
N ASN A 54 2.80 29.91 0.52
CA ASN A 54 2.48 30.94 1.48
C ASN A 54 1.82 30.40 2.76
N SER A 55 1.26 29.21 2.74
CA SER A 55 0.54 28.59 3.85
C SER A 55 1.24 27.39 4.47
N LEU A 56 2.15 26.77 3.72
CA LEU A 56 2.89 25.55 4.12
C LEU A 56 4.41 25.75 3.93
N ASP A 57 5.21 25.20 4.85
CA ASP A 57 6.68 25.11 4.69
C ASP A 57 7.02 23.98 3.71
N ILE A 58 7.06 24.28 2.41
CA ILE A 58 7.26 23.31 1.33
C ILE A 58 8.63 23.53 0.67
N LYS A 59 9.37 22.44 0.52
CA LYS A 59 10.60 22.36 -0.29
C LYS A 59 10.36 21.44 -1.46
N TYR A 60 10.54 21.92 -2.68
CA TYR A 60 10.39 21.16 -3.91
C TYR A 60 11.74 20.86 -4.56
N PHE A 61 11.93 19.59 -4.92
CA PHE A 61 13.14 19.11 -5.58
C PHE A 61 12.79 18.25 -6.80
N TYR A 62 13.48 18.49 -7.88
CA TYR A 62 13.43 17.64 -9.08
C TYR A 62 14.68 16.77 -9.15
N LYS A 63 14.53 15.50 -9.52
CA LYS A 63 15.62 14.56 -9.82
C LYS A 63 15.25 13.68 -11.01
N GLU A 64 16.24 13.08 -11.65
CA GLU A 64 16.02 12.05 -12.65
C GLU A 64 15.32 10.83 -12.04
N ASN A 65 14.46 10.14 -12.86
CA ASN A 65 13.68 9.02 -12.38
C ASN A 65 14.55 7.86 -11.88
N GLY A 66 14.52 7.64 -10.59
CA GLY A 66 15.20 6.53 -9.92
C GLY A 66 14.24 5.57 -9.22
N GLY A 67 12.94 5.89 -9.23
CA GLY A 67 11.90 5.14 -8.54
C GLY A 67 11.63 5.64 -7.12
N GLN A 68 10.47 5.26 -6.61
CA GLN A 68 9.88 5.84 -5.40
C GLN A 68 10.73 5.65 -4.13
N GLY A 69 11.41 4.52 -3.95
CA GLY A 69 12.28 4.31 -2.79
C GLY A 69 13.44 5.28 -2.76
N PHE A 70 14.13 5.46 -3.90
CA PHE A 70 15.26 6.39 -3.99
C PHE A 70 14.83 7.86 -4.00
N ALA A 71 13.62 8.17 -4.47
CA ALA A 71 13.04 9.49 -4.30
C ALA A 71 12.80 9.81 -2.82
N ARG A 72 12.32 8.83 -2.02
CA ARG A 72 12.20 9.02 -0.57
C ARG A 72 13.56 9.21 0.11
N ASN A 73 14.59 8.44 -0.28
CA ASN A 73 15.95 8.63 0.24
C ASN A 73 16.45 10.08 0.01
N TYR A 74 16.24 10.58 -1.21
CA TYR A 74 16.60 11.95 -1.55
C TYR A 74 15.88 12.97 -0.66
N GLY A 75 14.63 12.70 -0.27
CA GLY A 75 13.86 13.49 0.69
C GLY A 75 14.39 13.36 2.13
N PHE A 76 14.72 12.15 2.59
CA PHE A 76 15.28 11.93 3.93
C PHE A 76 16.58 12.69 4.17
N GLU A 77 17.47 12.74 3.18
CA GLU A 77 18.73 13.48 3.24
C GLU A 77 18.53 15.00 3.42
N ARG A 78 17.35 15.52 3.05
CA ARG A 78 16.99 16.95 3.09
C ARG A 78 16.04 17.31 4.20
N ALA A 79 15.59 16.32 4.94
CA ALA A 79 14.66 16.47 6.05
C ALA A 79 15.36 17.09 7.26
N SER A 80 14.68 18.04 7.93
CA SER A 80 15.20 18.70 9.14
C SER A 80 14.44 18.30 10.42
N GLY A 81 13.30 17.58 10.30
CA GLY A 81 12.48 17.15 11.42
C GLY A 81 13.08 16.00 12.21
N ASP A 82 12.53 15.75 13.39
CA ASP A 82 12.91 14.64 14.27
C ASP A 82 12.30 13.31 13.81
N TYR A 83 11.21 13.40 13.03
CA TYR A 83 10.44 12.26 12.56
C TYR A 83 10.06 12.46 11.08
N PHE A 84 10.30 11.44 10.25
CA PHE A 84 10.03 11.45 8.83
C PHE A 84 8.75 10.69 8.54
N VAL A 85 7.76 11.34 7.94
CA VAL A 85 6.47 10.73 7.61
C VAL A 85 6.32 10.68 6.09
N GLN A 86 6.06 9.50 5.56
CA GLN A 86 5.95 9.26 4.14
C GLN A 86 4.47 9.14 3.76
N PHE A 87 4.08 9.87 2.72
CA PHE A 87 2.79 9.71 2.06
C PHE A 87 2.98 9.49 0.57
N ASP A 88 2.14 8.62 -0.01
CA ASP A 88 2.00 8.55 -1.46
C ASP A 88 1.09 9.70 -1.94
N SER A 89 1.29 10.19 -3.17
CA SER A 89 0.56 11.34 -3.71
C SER A 89 -0.96 11.15 -3.78
N ASP A 90 -1.44 9.91 -3.82
CA ASP A 90 -2.85 9.56 -3.87
C ASP A 90 -3.52 9.42 -2.48
N ALA A 91 -2.91 10.03 -1.46
CA ALA A 91 -3.44 10.10 -0.09
C ALA A 91 -4.20 11.40 0.16
N ILE A 92 -5.24 11.33 1.01
CA ILE A 92 -5.91 12.48 1.63
C ILE A 92 -5.77 12.30 3.15
N ILE A 93 -5.25 13.32 3.83
CA ILE A 93 -4.88 13.22 5.23
C ILE A 93 -5.96 13.87 6.11
N PRO A 94 -6.58 13.15 7.08
CA PRO A 94 -7.50 13.75 8.04
C PRO A 94 -6.86 14.94 8.76
N SER A 95 -7.62 16.01 8.99
CA SER A 95 -7.11 17.27 9.55
C SER A 95 -6.47 17.14 10.95
N ASP A 96 -6.81 16.10 11.68
CA ASP A 96 -6.32 15.79 13.03
C ASP A 96 -5.25 14.67 13.08
N TYR A 97 -4.71 14.29 11.91
CA TYR A 97 -3.78 13.17 11.79
C TYR A 97 -2.52 13.35 12.66
N PHE A 98 -1.80 14.47 12.50
CA PHE A 98 -0.58 14.70 13.26
C PHE A 98 -0.83 14.95 14.74
N GLU A 99 -1.96 15.51 15.12
CA GLU A 99 -2.36 15.63 16.52
C GLU A 99 -2.55 14.25 17.17
N LYS A 100 -3.20 13.32 16.47
CA LYS A 100 -3.38 11.93 16.92
C LYS A 100 -2.06 11.18 17.02
N VAL A 101 -1.18 11.35 16.02
CA VAL A 101 0.15 10.74 16.02
C VAL A 101 0.97 11.26 17.20
N GLU A 102 1.02 12.58 17.39
CA GLU A 102 1.80 13.19 18.50
C GLU A 102 1.27 12.70 19.86
N LYS A 103 -0.04 12.71 20.07
CA LYS A 103 -0.68 12.22 21.30
C LYS A 103 -0.33 10.75 21.57
N TYR A 104 -0.31 9.89 20.54
CA TYR A 104 0.08 8.50 20.69
C TYR A 104 1.55 8.39 21.06
N LEU A 105 2.46 9.09 20.37
CA LEU A 105 3.90 9.05 20.59
C LEU A 105 4.33 9.70 21.92
N GLU A 106 3.52 10.58 22.51
CA GLU A 106 3.71 11.09 23.87
C GLU A 106 3.36 10.04 24.92
N HIS A 107 2.30 9.25 24.67
CA HIS A 107 1.90 8.18 25.58
C HIS A 107 2.80 6.95 25.47
N GLU A 108 3.13 6.55 24.25
CA GLU A 108 3.99 5.43 23.92
C GLU A 108 4.92 5.78 22.76
N TYR A 109 6.18 6.05 23.05
CA TYR A 109 7.16 6.32 21.98
C TYR A 109 7.39 5.10 21.09
N LEU A 110 7.35 5.31 19.81
CA LEU A 110 7.69 4.35 18.75
C LEU A 110 8.81 4.91 17.90
N ASP A 111 9.75 4.07 17.50
CA ASP A 111 10.79 4.45 16.53
C ASP A 111 10.22 4.51 15.11
N ALA A 112 9.24 3.63 14.82
CA ALA A 112 8.51 3.67 13.57
C ALA A 112 7.04 3.29 13.77
N TYR A 113 6.17 3.85 12.93
CA TYR A 113 4.75 3.50 12.92
C TYR A 113 4.21 3.41 11.50
N GLY A 114 3.11 2.70 11.34
CA GLY A 114 2.23 2.78 10.19
C GLY A 114 0.81 3.08 10.64
N GLY A 115 0.02 3.69 9.76
CA GLY A 115 -1.40 3.87 9.96
C GLY A 115 -2.21 3.05 8.95
N PRO A 116 -3.48 2.73 9.25
CA PRO A 116 -4.36 2.05 8.33
C PRO A 116 -4.79 2.96 7.17
N ASP A 117 -5.20 2.35 6.07
CA ASP A 117 -5.89 3.05 4.99
C ASP A 117 -7.41 2.84 5.09
N ALA A 118 -8.16 3.89 4.75
CA ALA A 118 -9.61 3.89 4.74
C ALA A 118 -10.14 4.28 3.35
N ALA A 119 -11.38 3.88 3.06
CA ALA A 119 -12.11 4.37 1.90
C ALA A 119 -12.78 5.70 2.25
N HIS A 120 -12.59 6.72 1.40
CA HIS A 120 -13.30 7.98 1.52
C HIS A 120 -14.74 7.85 1.00
N GLU A 121 -15.67 8.63 1.52
CA GLU A 121 -17.08 8.58 1.12
C GLU A 121 -17.28 8.89 -0.38
N SER A 122 -16.45 9.77 -0.95
CA SER A 122 -16.45 10.13 -2.37
C SER A 122 -15.98 9.01 -3.31
N PHE A 123 -15.50 7.89 -2.79
CA PHE A 123 -15.00 6.81 -3.63
C PHE A 123 -16.13 6.21 -4.49
N SER A 124 -15.85 6.02 -5.78
CA SER A 124 -16.75 5.35 -6.71
C SER A 124 -17.05 3.91 -6.28
N ASP A 125 -18.15 3.34 -6.77
CA ASP A 125 -18.51 1.94 -6.51
C ASP A 125 -17.38 0.97 -6.87
N THR A 126 -16.60 1.27 -7.91
CA THR A 126 -15.44 0.45 -8.31
C THR A 126 -14.32 0.52 -7.28
N GLN A 127 -14.03 1.70 -6.76
CA GLN A 127 -13.02 1.88 -5.71
C GLN A 127 -13.45 1.22 -4.39
N LYS A 128 -14.75 1.30 -4.02
CA LYS A 128 -15.32 0.60 -2.85
C LYS A 128 -15.21 -0.92 -3.01
N ALA A 129 -15.49 -1.44 -4.21
CA ALA A 129 -15.36 -2.86 -4.53
C ALA A 129 -13.89 -3.34 -4.47
N ILE A 130 -12.96 -2.56 -4.98
CA ILE A 130 -11.52 -2.82 -4.88
C ILE A 130 -11.07 -2.76 -3.41
N ASN A 131 -11.56 -1.79 -2.64
CA ASN A 131 -11.27 -1.71 -1.20
C ASN A 131 -11.72 -2.98 -0.48
N PHE A 132 -12.95 -3.42 -0.70
CA PHE A 132 -13.45 -4.70 -0.16
C PHE A 132 -12.52 -5.86 -0.53
N ALA A 133 -12.17 -6.00 -1.82
CA ALA A 133 -11.27 -7.06 -2.27
C ALA A 133 -9.89 -7.01 -1.60
N MET A 134 -9.39 -5.83 -1.25
CA MET A 134 -8.08 -5.66 -0.60
C MET A 134 -8.08 -5.85 0.91
N THR A 135 -9.22 -5.70 1.57
CA THR A 135 -9.32 -5.73 3.04
C THR A 135 -10.08 -6.93 3.60
N SER A 136 -10.91 -7.59 2.76
CA SER A 136 -11.72 -8.73 3.17
C SER A 136 -10.89 -9.95 3.58
N ILE A 137 -11.35 -10.64 4.62
CA ILE A 137 -10.78 -11.92 5.04
C ILE A 137 -10.91 -12.99 3.95
N LEU A 138 -11.94 -12.92 3.12
CA LEU A 138 -12.20 -13.86 2.03
C LEU A 138 -11.15 -13.83 0.91
N THR A 139 -10.36 -12.75 0.84
CA THR A 139 -9.39 -12.52 -0.24
C THR A 139 -7.96 -12.39 0.28
N THR A 140 -7.76 -11.67 1.37
CA THR A 140 -6.42 -11.37 1.91
C THR A 140 -6.13 -12.05 3.25
N GLY A 141 -7.07 -12.83 3.77
CA GLY A 141 -6.96 -13.42 5.11
C GLY A 141 -6.87 -12.37 6.21
N GLY A 142 -7.39 -11.15 5.97
CA GLY A 142 -7.35 -10.05 6.95
C GLY A 142 -5.98 -9.39 7.12
N THR A 143 -5.00 -9.68 6.26
CA THR A 143 -3.63 -9.10 6.38
C THR A 143 -3.58 -7.59 6.18
N ARG A 144 -4.66 -6.97 5.67
CA ARG A 144 -4.80 -5.51 5.49
C ARG A 144 -6.01 -4.92 6.20
N GLY A 145 -6.83 -5.75 6.85
CA GLY A 145 -8.01 -5.31 7.60
C GLY A 145 -7.67 -4.81 9.00
N LYS A 146 -8.62 -4.13 9.64
CA LYS A 146 -8.47 -3.55 10.99
C LYS A 146 -8.24 -4.58 12.11
N ASN A 147 -8.53 -5.86 11.90
CA ASN A 147 -8.59 -6.87 12.96
C ASN A 147 -7.85 -8.16 12.57
N LYS A 148 -6.68 -8.37 13.13
CA LYS A 148 -5.83 -9.58 13.11
C LYS A 148 -4.99 -9.76 11.84
N ASN A 149 -3.71 -9.50 12.00
CA ASN A 149 -2.70 -9.82 11.00
C ASN A 149 -2.31 -11.31 11.10
N LEU A 150 -2.89 -12.17 10.25
CA LEU A 150 -2.51 -13.58 10.16
C LEU A 150 -1.06 -13.78 9.66
N ALA A 151 -0.45 -12.74 9.11
CA ALA A 151 0.92 -12.79 8.59
C ALA A 151 2.00 -12.59 9.66
N GLY A 152 1.65 -12.33 10.93
CA GLY A 152 2.61 -12.16 12.04
C GLY A 152 2.99 -10.70 12.30
N LYS A 153 4.28 -10.33 12.23
CA LYS A 153 4.76 -8.97 12.54
C LYS A 153 4.12 -7.91 11.63
N PHE A 154 3.78 -6.76 12.22
CA PHE A 154 3.25 -5.62 11.47
C PHE A 154 4.38 -4.97 10.65
N HIS A 155 4.14 -4.80 9.36
CA HIS A 155 5.03 -4.08 8.45
C HIS A 155 4.35 -2.81 7.96
N PRO A 156 4.78 -1.62 8.36
CA PRO A 156 4.30 -0.35 7.83
C PRO A 156 4.40 -0.29 6.31
N ARG A 157 3.47 0.43 5.68
CA ARG A 157 3.44 0.62 4.23
C ARG A 157 3.78 2.05 3.87
N SER A 158 4.52 2.24 2.80
CA SER A 158 5.05 3.54 2.39
C SER A 158 4.00 4.63 2.18
N PHE A 159 2.75 4.28 1.94
CA PHE A 159 1.67 5.25 1.80
C PHE A 159 1.32 5.97 3.12
N ASN A 160 1.69 5.41 4.27
CA ASN A 160 1.46 5.95 5.61
C ASN A 160 2.48 5.34 6.58
N PHE A 161 3.71 5.83 6.54
CA PHE A 161 4.83 5.26 7.26
C PHE A 161 5.68 6.38 7.90
N GLY A 162 5.69 6.40 9.24
CA GLY A 162 6.55 7.28 10.02
C GLY A 162 7.78 6.55 10.56
N ILE A 163 8.93 7.20 10.53
CA ILE A 163 10.19 6.72 11.12
C ILE A 163 10.88 7.86 11.88
N SER A 164 11.54 7.54 12.98
CA SER A 164 12.44 8.50 13.65
C SER A 164 13.66 8.80 12.77
N ARG A 165 14.24 9.98 12.93
CA ARG A 165 15.52 10.36 12.28
C ARG A 165 16.62 9.34 12.61
N GLU A 166 16.65 8.81 13.84
CA GLU A 166 17.63 7.84 14.29
C GLU A 166 17.63 6.56 13.43
N ILE A 167 16.45 6.09 12.96
CA ILE A 167 16.37 4.95 12.04
C ILE A 167 17.12 5.24 10.75
N PHE A 168 16.88 6.42 10.15
CA PHE A 168 17.58 6.79 8.91
C PHE A 168 19.08 6.94 9.12
N GLU A 169 19.52 7.54 10.22
CA GLU A 169 20.94 7.71 10.54
C GLU A 169 21.66 6.37 10.77
N LYS A 170 20.99 5.40 11.40
CA LYS A 170 21.59 4.09 11.69
C LYS A 170 21.50 3.08 10.55
N LEU A 171 20.39 3.05 9.82
CA LEU A 171 20.13 2.01 8.82
C LEU A 171 20.25 2.51 7.37
N GLY A 172 20.36 3.82 7.17
CA GLY A 172 20.20 4.44 5.87
C GLY A 172 18.75 4.38 5.40
N GLY A 173 18.51 4.73 4.14
CA GLY A 173 17.19 4.67 3.52
C GLY A 173 16.88 3.32 2.88
N TYR A 174 16.03 3.37 1.88
CA TYR A 174 15.64 2.23 1.03
C TYR A 174 16.83 1.71 0.23
N ILE A 175 17.08 0.41 0.23
CA ILE A 175 18.12 -0.24 -0.58
C ILE A 175 17.58 -0.79 -1.89
N ILE A 176 16.27 -0.97 -2.00
CA ILE A 176 15.56 -1.28 -3.24
C ILE A 176 14.55 -0.15 -3.53
N THR A 177 14.34 0.15 -4.81
CA THR A 177 13.51 1.29 -5.19
C THR A 177 12.08 0.92 -5.59
N ARG A 178 11.83 -0.36 -5.91
CA ARG A 178 10.54 -0.89 -6.37
C ARG A 178 10.36 -2.33 -5.90
N MET A 179 9.13 -2.85 -6.02
CA MET A 179 8.81 -4.27 -5.75
C MET A 179 9.02 -4.68 -4.30
N GLY A 180 8.43 -3.92 -3.37
CA GLY A 180 8.38 -4.25 -1.95
C GLY A 180 9.44 -3.53 -1.12
N GLU A 181 9.86 -2.37 -1.56
CA GLU A 181 10.81 -1.49 -0.87
C GLU A 181 10.35 -1.14 0.55
N ASP A 182 9.05 -0.92 0.75
CA ASP A 182 8.45 -0.63 2.05
C ASP A 182 8.57 -1.83 3.02
N ILE A 183 8.34 -3.04 2.51
CA ILE A 183 8.48 -4.26 3.30
C ILE A 183 9.95 -4.50 3.64
N GLU A 184 10.85 -4.38 2.67
CA GLU A 184 12.29 -4.51 2.86
C GLU A 184 12.77 -3.58 3.98
N TYR A 185 12.43 -2.30 3.89
CA TYR A 185 12.86 -1.32 4.88
C TYR A 185 12.28 -1.61 6.26
N SER A 186 10.99 -1.96 6.34
CA SER A 186 10.35 -2.33 7.61
C SER A 186 10.97 -3.58 8.24
N ILE A 187 11.40 -4.57 7.45
CA ILE A 187 12.10 -5.77 7.97
C ILE A 187 13.41 -5.35 8.61
N ARG A 188 14.25 -4.55 7.93
CA ARG A 188 15.53 -4.07 8.50
C ARG A 188 15.33 -3.29 9.79
N ILE A 189 14.32 -2.42 9.84
CA ILE A 189 13.97 -1.65 11.06
C ILE A 189 13.63 -2.61 12.22
N ILE A 190 12.77 -3.61 11.96
CA ILE A 190 12.35 -4.58 12.99
C ILE A 190 13.53 -5.48 13.42
N GLU A 191 14.36 -5.93 12.49
CA GLU A 191 15.52 -6.78 12.78
C GLU A 191 16.62 -6.03 13.53
N ALA A 192 16.72 -4.72 13.35
CA ALA A 192 17.61 -3.86 14.13
C ALA A 192 17.11 -3.57 15.56
N GLY A 193 15.93 -4.10 15.93
CA GLY A 193 15.39 -3.99 17.28
C GLY A 193 14.59 -2.71 17.57
N PHE A 194 14.30 -1.89 16.57
CA PHE A 194 13.47 -0.70 16.72
C PHE A 194 12.02 -1.04 17.01
N LYS A 195 11.36 -0.21 17.80
CA LYS A 195 9.97 -0.40 18.23
C LYS A 195 9.01 0.06 17.11
N VAL A 196 8.33 -0.91 16.48
CA VAL A 196 7.43 -0.67 15.34
C VAL A 196 6.02 -1.11 15.70
N LYS A 197 5.02 -0.21 15.56
CA LYS A 197 3.60 -0.54 15.80
C LYS A 197 2.68 0.13 14.78
N LEU A 198 1.44 -0.39 14.72
CA LEU A 198 0.32 0.29 14.08
C LEU A 198 -0.25 1.34 15.04
N ILE A 199 -0.48 2.55 14.55
CA ILE A 199 -1.31 3.57 15.24
C ILE A 199 -2.68 3.58 14.55
N PRO A 200 -3.72 2.98 15.15
CA PRO A 200 -5.03 2.84 14.50
C PRO A 200 -5.68 4.19 14.16
N GLU A 201 -5.45 5.21 14.99
CA GLU A 201 -6.00 6.55 14.86
C GLU A 201 -5.33 7.36 13.74
N ALA A 202 -4.10 7.00 13.37
CA ALA A 202 -3.34 7.62 12.28
C ALA A 202 -3.74 7.05 10.91
N PHE A 203 -5.03 6.98 10.61
CA PHE A 203 -5.49 6.51 9.31
C PHE A 203 -5.42 7.63 8.26
N ILE A 204 -5.31 7.21 6.99
CA ILE A 204 -5.43 8.09 5.84
C ILE A 204 -6.49 7.58 4.86
N TYR A 205 -7.04 8.46 4.04
CA TYR A 205 -7.84 8.04 2.89
C TYR A 205 -6.91 7.81 1.71
N HIS A 206 -6.76 6.55 1.29
CA HIS A 206 -5.88 6.18 0.20
C HIS A 206 -6.70 5.84 -1.04
N LYS A 207 -6.54 6.62 -2.11
CA LYS A 207 -7.29 6.44 -3.34
C LYS A 207 -7.01 5.07 -3.96
N ARG A 208 -8.06 4.27 -4.10
CA ARG A 208 -7.96 2.99 -4.80
C ARG A 208 -7.93 3.22 -6.31
N ARG A 209 -7.41 2.24 -7.04
CA ARG A 209 -7.42 2.25 -8.50
C ARG A 209 -8.85 2.44 -9.02
N THR A 210 -9.00 3.24 -10.06
CA THR A 210 -10.33 3.61 -10.62
C THR A 210 -10.88 2.57 -11.59
N SER A 211 -10.05 1.62 -12.06
CA SER A 211 -10.46 0.55 -12.96
C SER A 211 -9.91 -0.81 -12.56
N LEU A 212 -10.66 -1.88 -12.89
CA LEU A 212 -10.24 -3.26 -12.67
C LEU A 212 -8.95 -3.62 -13.45
N LYS A 213 -8.72 -3.00 -14.62
CA LYS A 213 -7.48 -3.18 -15.39
C LYS A 213 -6.25 -2.64 -14.65
N GLN A 214 -6.36 -1.47 -14.06
CA GLN A 214 -5.28 -0.91 -13.22
C GLN A 214 -5.08 -1.76 -11.97
N PHE A 215 -6.16 -2.23 -11.37
CA PHE A 215 -6.12 -3.10 -10.21
C PHE A 215 -5.44 -4.44 -10.52
N TYR A 216 -5.75 -5.08 -11.64
CA TYR A 216 -5.06 -6.28 -12.11
C TYR A 216 -3.53 -6.06 -12.20
N LYS A 217 -3.10 -4.98 -12.85
CA LYS A 217 -1.68 -4.64 -12.97
C LYS A 217 -1.01 -4.47 -11.60
N GLN A 218 -1.68 -3.82 -10.67
CA GLN A 218 -1.20 -3.61 -9.31
C GLN A 218 -1.03 -4.95 -8.57
N LEU A 219 -2.02 -5.84 -8.63
CA LEU A 219 -1.97 -7.13 -7.94
C LEU A 219 -0.93 -8.08 -8.57
N PHE A 220 -0.83 -8.08 -9.88
CA PHE A 220 0.21 -8.82 -10.58
C PHE A 220 1.62 -8.36 -10.14
N PHE A 221 1.81 -7.04 -10.00
CA PHE A 221 3.05 -6.48 -9.48
C PHE A 221 3.31 -6.90 -8.02
N PHE A 222 2.28 -6.91 -7.16
CA PHE A 222 2.41 -7.35 -5.77
C PHE A 222 2.78 -8.83 -5.63
N GLY A 223 2.24 -9.69 -6.50
CA GLY A 223 2.65 -11.09 -6.55
C GLY A 223 4.14 -11.25 -6.90
N ARG A 224 4.62 -10.50 -7.89
CA ARG A 224 6.04 -10.44 -8.24
C ARG A 224 6.90 -9.93 -7.08
N ALA A 225 6.46 -8.85 -6.45
CA ALA A 225 7.16 -8.24 -5.32
C ALA A 225 7.36 -9.23 -4.16
N ARG A 226 6.42 -10.16 -3.93
CA ARG A 226 6.55 -11.18 -2.88
C ARG A 226 7.74 -12.11 -3.10
N ILE A 227 7.96 -12.55 -4.32
CA ILE A 227 9.12 -13.38 -4.69
C ILE A 227 10.41 -12.55 -4.62
N ASN A 228 10.36 -11.29 -5.03
CA ASN A 228 11.52 -10.40 -4.89
C ASN A 228 11.96 -10.27 -3.42
N ILE A 229 11.02 -10.01 -2.50
CA ILE A 229 11.31 -9.95 -1.07
C ILE A 229 11.84 -11.28 -0.54
N TRP A 230 11.28 -12.41 -0.96
CA TRP A 230 11.76 -13.74 -0.57
C TRP A 230 13.24 -13.96 -0.91
N ARG A 231 13.72 -13.42 -2.02
CA ARG A 231 15.14 -13.55 -2.40
C ARG A 231 16.08 -12.85 -1.41
N PHE A 232 15.65 -11.74 -0.82
CA PHE A 232 16.41 -11.02 0.21
C PHE A 232 16.14 -11.54 1.62
N PHE A 233 14.91 -11.95 1.91
CA PHE A 233 14.43 -12.37 3.23
C PHE A 233 13.64 -13.68 3.13
N PRO A 234 14.30 -14.84 3.05
CA PRO A 234 13.63 -16.14 2.84
C PRO A 234 12.61 -16.47 3.93
N LYS A 235 12.84 -16.03 5.19
CA LYS A 235 11.94 -16.25 6.33
C LYS A 235 10.61 -15.49 6.22
N GLU A 236 10.51 -14.50 5.35
CA GLU A 236 9.30 -13.67 5.14
C GLU A 236 8.33 -14.26 4.11
N LEU A 237 8.66 -15.37 3.48
CA LEU A 237 7.71 -16.12 2.66
C LEU A 237 6.92 -17.11 3.54
N LYS A 238 5.69 -16.73 3.88
CA LYS A 238 4.79 -17.48 4.75
C LYS A 238 3.73 -18.23 3.97
N LEU A 239 3.14 -19.26 4.58
CA LEU A 239 2.13 -20.10 3.94
C LEU A 239 0.96 -19.30 3.35
N VAL A 240 0.53 -18.23 4.03
CA VAL A 240 -0.57 -17.35 3.58
C VAL A 240 -0.31 -16.75 2.19
N HIS A 241 0.95 -16.56 1.79
CA HIS A 241 1.31 -16.00 0.48
C HIS A 241 1.08 -16.97 -0.68
N PHE A 242 0.94 -18.26 -0.39
CA PHE A 242 0.64 -19.29 -1.39
C PHE A 242 -0.85 -19.44 -1.67
N PHE A 243 -1.73 -18.89 -0.82
CA PHE A 243 -3.18 -18.98 -1.05
C PHE A 243 -3.63 -18.43 -2.41
N PRO A 244 -3.20 -17.22 -2.86
CA PRO A 244 -3.51 -16.74 -4.20
C PRO A 244 -2.93 -17.62 -5.32
N VAL A 245 -1.78 -18.26 -5.09
CA VAL A 245 -1.17 -19.20 -6.05
C VAL A 245 -2.04 -20.45 -6.18
N ALA A 246 -2.43 -21.05 -5.05
CA ALA A 246 -3.31 -22.21 -5.02
C ALA A 246 -4.66 -21.93 -5.71
N PHE A 247 -5.26 -20.75 -5.43
CA PHE A 247 -6.46 -20.29 -6.12
C PHE A 247 -6.25 -20.18 -7.63
N THR A 248 -5.14 -19.59 -8.07
CA THR A 248 -4.82 -19.45 -9.49
C THR A 248 -4.67 -20.81 -10.19
N LEU A 249 -3.91 -21.73 -9.58
CA LEU A 249 -3.73 -23.06 -10.11
C LEU A 249 -5.05 -23.85 -10.14
N PHE A 250 -5.88 -23.73 -9.10
CA PHE A 250 -7.22 -24.30 -9.07
C PHE A 250 -8.06 -23.81 -10.24
N VAL A 251 -8.14 -22.49 -10.48
CA VAL A 251 -8.89 -21.92 -11.60
C VAL A 251 -8.35 -22.40 -12.96
N LEU A 252 -7.02 -22.40 -13.13
CA LEU A 252 -6.39 -22.85 -14.38
C LEU A 252 -6.55 -24.35 -14.63
N SER A 253 -6.75 -25.17 -13.59
CA SER A 253 -6.97 -26.60 -13.72
C SER A 253 -8.39 -26.98 -14.14
N ILE A 254 -9.40 -26.10 -13.96
CA ILE A 254 -10.80 -26.40 -14.26
C ILE A 254 -11.02 -26.90 -15.71
N PRO A 255 -10.48 -26.23 -16.76
CA PRO A 255 -10.67 -26.74 -18.13
C PRO A 255 -10.10 -28.14 -18.33
N VAL A 256 -8.94 -28.44 -17.72
CA VAL A 256 -8.32 -29.78 -17.79
C VAL A 256 -9.16 -30.81 -17.05
N GLN A 257 -9.71 -30.46 -15.87
CA GLN A 257 -10.59 -31.33 -15.11
C GLN A 257 -11.86 -31.67 -15.90
N ILE A 258 -12.46 -30.71 -16.59
CA ILE A 258 -13.63 -30.96 -17.45
C ILE A 258 -13.32 -31.96 -18.56
N LEU A 259 -12.13 -31.86 -19.17
CA LEU A 259 -11.71 -32.72 -20.27
C LEU A 259 -11.39 -34.17 -19.82
N ILE A 260 -10.79 -34.31 -18.64
CA ILE A 260 -10.34 -35.64 -18.14
C ILE A 260 -11.42 -36.31 -17.27
N LEU A 261 -12.08 -35.55 -16.40
CA LEU A 261 -13.08 -36.03 -15.42
C LEU A 261 -14.13 -34.95 -15.25
N GLU A 262 -15.13 -34.95 -16.16
CA GLU A 262 -16.22 -33.98 -16.22
C GLU A 262 -16.92 -33.72 -14.87
N PRO A 263 -17.28 -34.74 -14.05
CA PRO A 263 -17.90 -34.49 -12.74
C PRO A 263 -17.05 -33.67 -11.81
N LEU A 264 -15.70 -33.87 -11.82
CA LEU A 264 -14.77 -33.10 -11.01
C LEU A 264 -14.72 -31.64 -11.50
N GLY A 265 -14.67 -31.41 -12.80
CA GLY A 265 -14.70 -30.08 -13.39
C GLY A 265 -15.99 -29.33 -13.03
N LYS A 266 -17.14 -29.98 -13.11
CA LYS A 266 -18.43 -29.42 -12.68
C LYS A 266 -18.44 -29.07 -11.18
N LEU A 267 -17.92 -29.96 -10.33
CA LEU A 267 -17.78 -29.69 -8.90
C LEU A 267 -16.88 -28.46 -8.64
N SER A 268 -15.75 -28.36 -9.32
CA SER A 268 -14.83 -27.23 -9.19
C SER A 268 -15.47 -25.90 -9.61
N ILE A 269 -16.24 -25.87 -10.69
CA ILE A 269 -17.04 -24.70 -11.08
C ILE A 269 -18.05 -24.35 -9.99
N SER A 270 -18.78 -25.34 -9.44
CA SER A 270 -19.75 -25.09 -8.38
C SER A 270 -19.13 -24.49 -7.13
N VAL A 271 -17.94 -24.98 -6.73
CA VAL A 271 -17.16 -24.42 -5.60
C VAL A 271 -16.74 -22.98 -5.89
N LEU A 272 -16.25 -22.69 -7.10
CA LEU A 272 -15.88 -21.32 -7.49
C LEU A 272 -17.10 -20.40 -7.47
N LEU A 273 -18.23 -20.81 -8.02
CA LEU A 273 -19.45 -20.01 -8.03
C LEU A 273 -19.97 -19.75 -6.61
N LEU A 274 -19.92 -20.75 -5.74
CA LEU A 274 -20.28 -20.59 -4.32
C LEU A 274 -19.39 -19.56 -3.63
N TYR A 275 -18.07 -19.63 -3.84
CA TYR A 275 -17.12 -18.63 -3.32
C TYR A 275 -17.49 -17.22 -3.81
N LEU A 276 -17.75 -17.03 -5.12
CA LEU A 276 -18.11 -15.74 -5.70
C LEU A 276 -19.45 -15.23 -5.16
N LEU A 277 -20.41 -16.11 -4.88
CA LEU A 277 -21.68 -15.76 -4.24
C LEU A 277 -21.46 -15.28 -2.80
N VAL A 278 -20.61 -15.94 -2.03
CA VAL A 278 -20.24 -15.50 -0.67
C VAL A 278 -19.59 -14.11 -0.71
N VAL A 279 -18.70 -13.84 -1.67
CA VAL A 279 -18.11 -12.53 -1.89
C VAL A 279 -19.18 -11.48 -2.20
N LEU A 280 -20.12 -11.79 -3.11
CA LEU A 280 -21.23 -10.90 -3.47
C LEU A 280 -22.05 -10.50 -2.23
N ILE A 281 -22.48 -11.49 -1.46
CA ILE A 281 -23.33 -11.30 -0.27
C ILE A 281 -22.55 -10.48 0.78
N SER A 282 -21.33 -10.90 1.10
CA SER A 282 -20.50 -10.24 2.11
C SER A 282 -20.22 -8.77 1.77
N SER A 283 -19.86 -8.50 0.52
CA SER A 283 -19.59 -7.12 0.08
C SER A 283 -20.86 -6.27 0.03
N THR A 284 -22.01 -6.87 -0.37
CA THR A 284 -23.31 -6.17 -0.36
C THR A 284 -23.70 -5.73 1.04
N ILE A 285 -23.50 -6.60 2.03
CA ILE A 285 -23.78 -6.30 3.44
C ILE A 285 -22.85 -5.21 3.97
N GLU A 286 -21.54 -5.38 3.76
CA GLU A 286 -20.52 -4.43 4.26
C GLU A 286 -20.68 -3.02 3.67
N ASN A 287 -20.90 -2.93 2.36
CA ASN A 287 -21.04 -1.65 1.66
C ASN A 287 -22.48 -1.13 1.59
N LYS A 288 -23.46 -1.87 2.11
CA LYS A 288 -24.91 -1.56 2.01
C LYS A 288 -25.35 -1.25 0.57
N SER A 289 -24.74 -1.91 -0.41
CA SER A 289 -24.95 -1.66 -1.85
C SER A 289 -24.79 -2.92 -2.69
N LEU A 290 -25.86 -3.36 -3.31
CA LEU A 290 -25.85 -4.48 -4.23
C LEU A 290 -24.95 -4.22 -5.46
N LYS A 291 -24.91 -2.97 -5.91
CA LYS A 291 -24.06 -2.54 -7.04
C LYS A 291 -22.57 -2.67 -6.72
N VAL A 292 -22.15 -2.31 -5.51
CA VAL A 292 -20.80 -2.55 -5.03
C VAL A 292 -20.54 -4.05 -4.87
N GLY A 293 -21.50 -4.80 -4.34
CA GLY A 293 -21.43 -6.26 -4.25
C GLY A 293 -21.11 -6.93 -5.59
N PHE A 294 -21.85 -6.61 -6.66
CA PHE A 294 -21.59 -7.14 -8.00
C PHE A 294 -20.20 -6.76 -8.53
N LYS A 295 -19.74 -5.53 -8.29
CA LYS A 295 -18.39 -5.10 -8.69
C LYS A 295 -17.29 -5.76 -7.87
N SER A 296 -17.59 -6.18 -6.65
CA SER A 296 -16.63 -6.86 -5.76
C SER A 296 -16.34 -8.30 -6.20
N VAL A 297 -17.25 -8.93 -6.93
CA VAL A 297 -17.02 -10.28 -7.48
C VAL A 297 -15.80 -10.31 -8.41
N PRO A 298 -15.76 -9.56 -9.52
CA PRO A 298 -14.57 -9.52 -10.37
C PRO A 298 -13.37 -8.91 -9.65
N ALA A 299 -13.54 -7.95 -8.75
CA ALA A 299 -12.42 -7.38 -7.98
C ALA A 299 -11.76 -8.45 -7.07
N SER A 300 -12.53 -9.26 -6.36
CA SER A 300 -12.01 -10.34 -5.50
C SER A 300 -11.37 -11.47 -6.31
N PHE A 301 -11.94 -11.80 -7.46
CA PHE A 301 -11.30 -12.73 -8.38
C PHE A 301 -9.92 -12.20 -8.84
N ILE A 302 -9.84 -10.95 -9.26
CA ILE A 302 -8.61 -10.29 -9.67
C ILE A 302 -7.59 -10.26 -8.52
N GLN A 303 -8.05 -9.97 -7.28
CA GLN A 303 -7.20 -9.93 -6.09
C GLN A 303 -6.37 -11.21 -5.95
N LEU A 304 -6.99 -12.37 -6.11
CA LEU A 304 -6.33 -13.66 -5.96
C LEU A 304 -5.60 -14.08 -7.25
N PHE A 305 -6.29 -14.01 -8.39
CA PHE A 305 -5.78 -14.53 -9.65
C PHE A 305 -4.57 -13.72 -10.17
N ALA A 306 -4.67 -12.40 -10.20
CA ALA A 306 -3.58 -11.55 -10.70
C ALA A 306 -2.34 -11.63 -9.80
N TYR A 307 -2.54 -11.68 -8.47
CA TYR A 307 -1.43 -11.87 -7.53
C TYR A 307 -0.75 -13.22 -7.74
N GLY A 308 -1.53 -14.32 -7.84
CA GLY A 308 -0.99 -15.65 -8.07
C GLY A 308 -0.24 -15.76 -9.40
N MET A 309 -0.79 -15.17 -10.48
CA MET A 309 -0.09 -15.09 -11.77
C MET A 309 1.23 -14.32 -11.70
N GLY A 310 1.24 -13.20 -10.99
CA GLY A 310 2.47 -12.42 -10.77
C GLY A 310 3.52 -13.20 -9.99
N PHE A 311 3.09 -13.88 -8.92
CA PHE A 311 3.95 -14.74 -8.10
C PHE A 311 4.57 -15.87 -8.93
N LEU A 312 3.76 -16.63 -9.67
CA LEU A 312 4.22 -17.73 -10.52
C LEU A 312 5.19 -17.23 -11.59
N ARG A 313 4.83 -16.13 -12.28
CA ARG A 313 5.73 -15.55 -13.30
C ARG A 313 7.10 -15.21 -12.72
N GLU A 314 7.14 -14.54 -11.57
CA GLU A 314 8.40 -14.11 -10.97
C GLU A 314 9.18 -15.28 -10.39
N ALA A 315 8.51 -16.33 -9.89
CA ALA A 315 9.15 -17.54 -9.40
C ALA A 315 9.81 -18.35 -10.53
N ILE A 316 9.17 -18.40 -11.71
CA ILE A 316 9.63 -19.22 -12.85
C ILE A 316 10.65 -18.46 -13.73
N ILE A 317 10.34 -17.19 -14.06
CA ILE A 317 11.07 -16.44 -15.11
C ILE A 317 11.85 -15.27 -14.50
N GLY A 318 11.50 -14.83 -13.29
CA GLY A 318 12.08 -13.65 -12.69
C GLY A 318 13.58 -13.80 -12.45
N LYS A 319 14.36 -12.96 -13.11
CA LYS A 319 15.75 -12.73 -12.73
C LYS A 319 15.76 -11.86 -11.49
N SER A 320 16.70 -12.11 -10.55
CA SER A 320 16.94 -11.18 -9.43
C SER A 320 17.02 -9.77 -10.01
N SER A 321 16.12 -8.88 -9.61
CA SER A 321 16.30 -7.48 -9.91
C SER A 321 17.55 -7.06 -9.13
N SER A 322 18.67 -7.08 -9.84
CA SER A 322 19.91 -6.52 -9.33
C SER A 322 19.66 -5.13 -8.77
N LYS A 323 20.31 -4.88 -7.67
CA LYS A 323 20.46 -3.63 -6.93
C LYS A 323 20.25 -2.37 -7.76
#